data_1fdd62ace310198f453a66d345e1f105
#
_entry.id   1fdd62ace310198f453a66d345e1f105
#
_cell.length_a   1.000
_cell.length_b   1.000
_cell.length_c   1.000
_cell.angle_alpha   90.00
_cell.angle_beta   90.00
_cell.angle_gamma   90.00
#
_symmetry.space_group_name_H-M   'P 1'
#
loop_
_entity.id
_entity.type
_entity.pdbx_description
1 polymer ?
#
loop_
_entity_poly.entity_id
_entity_poly.type
_entity_poly.pdbx_seq_one_letter_code
_entity_poly.pdbx_strand_id
1 'polypeptide(L)'
;MEKIKKRIANLKVAGKLKVYRMTVLVMTLFLVLVALISTLVIRSNIEKITEVWSPALEDLQELETMTAKYRIKQYQHLVESDDAVMTSCEEEIQKLESQIQDTGANLDAIMSADSDAQKGRDDYDVANTAWEEYRAASDEILKLSREGKQQEAAKLMTGEVYEEYTSFAEKLTTLRNEFQAELDQAKIMANVCTIIIFVVIVAAGLAIAVVTTFFMFKIICI
;
A
#
# COMPACT_ATOMS: atom_id res chain seq x y z
N MET A 1 -48.64 -1.20 -7.52
CA MET A 1 -48.49 0.25 -7.36
C MET A 1 -49.84 1.00 -7.32
N GLU A 2 -50.79 0.69 -8.15
CA GLU A 2 -52.10 1.36 -8.22
C GLU A 2 -52.95 1.28 -6.91
N LYS A 3 -52.96 0.11 -6.24
CA LYS A 3 -53.69 -0.06 -4.96
C LYS A 3 -53.13 0.84 -3.84
N ILE A 4 -51.82 1.09 -3.81
CA ILE A 4 -51.19 1.97 -2.82
C ILE A 4 -51.48 3.42 -3.14
N LYS A 5 -51.46 3.83 -4.41
CA LYS A 5 -51.86 5.18 -4.85
C LYS A 5 -53.30 5.51 -4.48
N LYS A 6 -54.28 4.56 -4.68
CA LYS A 6 -55.69 4.74 -4.28
C LYS A 6 -55.86 4.83 -2.76
N ARG A 7 -55.15 4.07 -1.96
CA ARG A 7 -55.18 4.16 -0.48
C ARG A 7 -54.71 5.49 0.06
N ILE A 8 -53.61 6.03 -0.50
CA ILE A 8 -53.03 7.32 -0.09
C ILE A 8 -53.95 8.49 -0.53
N ALA A 9 -54.58 8.38 -1.72
CA ALA A 9 -55.52 9.40 -2.21
C ALA A 9 -56.72 9.60 -1.30
N ASN A 10 -57.20 8.54 -0.66
CA ASN A 10 -58.41 8.57 0.21
C ASN A 10 -58.13 8.92 1.68
N LEU A 11 -56.86 9.19 2.06
CA LEU A 11 -56.52 9.62 3.41
C LEU A 11 -56.89 11.11 3.66
N LYS A 12 -57.42 11.42 4.86
CA LYS A 12 -57.53 12.81 5.34
C LYS A 12 -56.13 13.46 5.34
N VAL A 13 -56.07 14.80 5.24
CA VAL A 13 -54.80 15.57 5.16
C VAL A 13 -53.77 15.15 6.23
N ALA A 14 -54.25 14.91 7.48
CA ALA A 14 -53.38 14.43 8.56
C ALA A 14 -52.74 13.07 8.26
N GLY A 15 -53.46 12.14 7.59
CA GLY A 15 -52.94 10.84 7.18
C GLY A 15 -51.91 10.95 6.05
N LYS A 16 -52.14 11.84 5.10
CA LYS A 16 -51.18 12.13 4.00
C LYS A 16 -49.87 12.69 4.58
N LEU A 17 -49.94 13.60 5.53
CA LEU A 17 -48.79 14.20 6.21
C LEU A 17 -47.97 13.15 7.00
N LYS A 18 -48.66 12.23 7.66
CA LYS A 18 -48.00 11.12 8.39
C LYS A 18 -47.20 10.19 7.45
N VAL A 19 -47.78 9.80 6.31
CA VAL A 19 -47.11 8.98 5.30
C VAL A 19 -45.87 9.71 4.74
N TYR A 20 -46.00 11.00 4.41
CA TYR A 20 -44.89 11.82 3.95
C TYR A 20 -43.72 11.85 4.95
N ARG A 21 -44.02 12.18 6.22
CA ARG A 21 -43.00 12.21 7.28
C ARG A 21 -42.29 10.87 7.41
N MET A 22 -43.03 9.74 7.39
CA MET A 22 -42.43 8.39 7.44
C MET A 22 -41.56 8.09 6.23
N THR A 23 -41.98 8.48 5.03
CA THR A 23 -41.19 8.28 3.82
C THR A 23 -39.86 9.06 3.87
N VAL A 24 -39.91 10.33 4.25
CA VAL A 24 -38.70 11.16 4.41
C VAL A 24 -37.77 10.58 5.47
N LEU A 25 -38.33 10.16 6.62
CA LEU A 25 -37.55 9.57 7.71
C LEU A 25 -36.84 8.28 7.27
N VAL A 26 -37.54 7.39 6.56
CA VAL A 26 -36.95 6.15 6.04
C VAL A 26 -35.85 6.47 5.03
N MET A 27 -36.05 7.40 4.10
CA MET A 27 -35.03 7.82 3.14
C MET A 27 -33.80 8.43 3.84
N THR A 28 -34.01 9.26 4.85
CA THR A 28 -32.91 9.87 5.62
C THR A 28 -32.12 8.81 6.38
N LEU A 29 -32.78 7.84 7.02
CA LEU A 29 -32.12 6.73 7.70
C LEU A 29 -31.30 5.87 6.73
N PHE A 30 -31.83 5.61 5.55
CA PHE A 30 -31.11 4.87 4.51
C PHE A 30 -29.83 5.62 4.09
N LEU A 31 -29.92 6.94 3.89
CA LEU A 31 -28.75 7.77 3.55
C LEU A 31 -27.67 7.74 4.64
N VAL A 32 -28.10 7.88 5.91
CA VAL A 32 -27.17 7.81 7.04
C VAL A 32 -26.47 6.46 7.08
N LEU A 33 -27.20 5.36 6.85
CA LEU A 33 -26.62 4.01 6.82
C LEU A 33 -25.59 3.86 5.70
N VAL A 34 -25.91 4.31 4.48
CA VAL A 34 -24.99 4.30 3.34
C VAL A 34 -23.75 5.12 3.65
N ALA A 35 -23.91 6.33 4.20
CA ALA A 35 -22.79 7.19 4.57
C ALA A 35 -21.87 6.54 5.62
N LEU A 36 -22.45 5.89 6.63
CA LEU A 36 -21.67 5.18 7.67
C LEU A 36 -20.87 4.03 7.10
N ILE A 37 -21.50 3.14 6.32
CA ILE A 37 -20.81 1.99 5.70
C ILE A 37 -19.67 2.48 4.81
N SER A 38 -19.92 3.47 3.98
CA SER A 38 -18.93 4.00 3.07
C SER A 38 -17.75 4.68 3.80
N THR A 39 -18.03 5.39 4.90
CA THR A 39 -16.97 5.98 5.73
C THR A 39 -16.07 4.89 6.34
N LEU A 40 -16.63 3.77 6.78
CA LEU A 40 -15.87 2.64 7.32
C LEU A 40 -14.96 2.02 6.23
N VAL A 41 -15.48 1.84 5.02
CA VAL A 41 -14.70 1.29 3.89
C VAL A 41 -13.56 2.24 3.51
N ILE A 42 -13.83 3.55 3.39
CA ILE A 42 -12.80 4.54 3.08
C ILE A 42 -11.72 4.56 4.16
N ARG A 43 -12.13 4.57 5.44
CA ARG A 43 -11.19 4.57 6.56
C ARG A 43 -10.27 3.36 6.52
N SER A 44 -10.81 2.15 6.31
CA SER A 44 -10.02 0.92 6.20
C SER A 44 -9.01 0.97 5.05
N ASN A 45 -9.41 1.48 3.88
CA ASN A 45 -8.47 1.63 2.76
C ASN A 45 -7.38 2.68 3.03
N ILE A 46 -7.72 3.80 3.67
CA ILE A 46 -6.74 4.83 4.04
C ILE A 46 -5.73 4.25 5.06
N GLU A 47 -6.20 3.51 6.04
CA GLU A 47 -5.37 2.85 7.06
C GLU A 47 -4.35 1.90 6.39
N LYS A 48 -4.80 1.05 5.47
CA LYS A 48 -3.91 0.18 4.69
C LYS A 48 -2.89 0.96 3.85
N ILE A 49 -3.30 2.06 3.22
CA ILE A 49 -2.40 2.92 2.44
C ILE A 49 -1.31 3.52 3.33
N THR A 50 -1.67 4.03 4.50
CA THR A 50 -0.77 4.80 5.36
C THR A 50 0.06 3.95 6.31
N GLU A 51 -0.44 2.81 6.73
CA GLU A 51 0.19 1.97 7.75
C GLU A 51 0.84 0.70 7.18
N VAL A 52 0.47 0.28 5.96
CA VAL A 52 1.00 -0.92 5.35
C VAL A 52 1.73 -0.62 4.04
N TRP A 53 0.99 -0.24 2.99
CA TRP A 53 1.57 -0.20 1.65
C TRP A 53 2.59 0.91 1.42
N SER A 54 2.36 2.12 1.94
CA SER A 54 3.30 3.24 1.76
C SER A 54 4.60 3.04 2.54
N PRO A 55 4.58 2.68 3.84
CA PRO A 55 5.80 2.38 4.58
C PRO A 55 6.56 1.18 4.02
N ALA A 56 5.87 0.10 3.64
CA ALA A 56 6.52 -1.07 3.04
C ALA A 56 7.23 -0.74 1.72
N LEU A 57 6.63 0.12 0.87
CA LEU A 57 7.27 0.60 -0.36
C LEU A 57 8.48 1.49 -0.08
N GLU A 58 8.44 2.33 0.96
CA GLU A 58 9.57 3.14 1.39
C GLU A 58 10.74 2.25 1.83
N ASP A 59 10.47 1.27 2.68
CA ASP A 59 11.47 0.31 3.15
C ASP A 59 12.08 -0.50 1.99
N LEU A 60 11.27 -0.97 1.04
CA LEU A 60 11.75 -1.68 -0.15
C LEU A 60 12.66 -0.80 -1.01
N GLN A 61 12.31 0.46 -1.23
CA GLN A 61 13.13 1.42 -1.96
C GLN A 61 14.44 1.73 -1.23
N GLU A 62 14.39 1.79 0.10
CA GLU A 62 15.57 1.98 0.93
C GLU A 62 16.50 0.77 0.86
N LEU A 63 15.97 -0.46 0.93
CA LEU A 63 16.71 -1.70 0.74
C LEU A 63 17.39 -1.75 -0.64
N GLU A 64 16.67 -1.45 -1.74
CA GLU A 64 17.26 -1.37 -3.09
C GLU A 64 18.43 -0.38 -3.13
N THR A 65 18.27 0.77 -2.48
CA THR A 65 19.30 1.83 -2.45
C THR A 65 20.52 1.41 -1.62
N MET A 66 20.31 0.85 -0.43
CA MET A 66 21.40 0.45 0.46
C MET A 66 22.19 -0.74 -0.09
N THR A 67 21.53 -1.72 -0.66
CA THR A 67 22.19 -2.88 -1.28
C THR A 67 23.00 -2.49 -2.53
N ALA A 68 22.52 -1.53 -3.31
CA ALA A 68 23.30 -0.96 -4.41
C ALA A 68 24.54 -0.19 -3.91
N LYS A 69 24.41 0.61 -2.83
CA LYS A 69 25.55 1.29 -2.19
C LYS A 69 26.56 0.30 -1.61
N TYR A 70 26.07 -0.76 -0.98
CA TYR A 70 26.92 -1.85 -0.49
C TYR A 70 27.81 -2.41 -1.61
N ARG A 71 27.20 -2.74 -2.74
CA ARG A 71 27.95 -3.23 -3.91
C ARG A 71 28.95 -2.20 -4.45
N ILE A 72 28.59 -0.92 -4.49
CA ILE A 72 29.50 0.16 -4.90
C ILE A 72 30.71 0.23 -3.95
N LYS A 73 30.52 0.09 -2.64
CA LYS A 73 31.62 0.09 -1.67
C LYS A 73 32.54 -1.12 -1.83
N GLN A 74 32.01 -2.27 -2.18
CA GLN A 74 32.83 -3.45 -2.54
C GLN A 74 33.70 -3.18 -3.78
N TYR A 75 33.13 -2.57 -4.83
CA TYR A 75 33.93 -2.19 -6.01
C TYR A 75 34.99 -1.15 -5.65
N GLN A 76 34.65 -0.17 -4.81
CA GLN A 76 35.62 0.83 -4.35
C GLN A 76 36.78 0.15 -3.60
N HIS A 77 36.47 -0.73 -2.65
CA HIS A 77 37.44 -1.50 -1.90
C HIS A 77 38.35 -2.33 -2.82
N LEU A 78 37.78 -2.96 -3.87
CA LEU A 78 38.49 -3.81 -4.79
C LEU A 78 39.53 -3.05 -5.65
N VAL A 79 39.23 -1.81 -6.05
CA VAL A 79 40.13 -1.02 -6.92
C VAL A 79 41.09 -0.12 -6.14
N GLU A 80 40.91 -0.06 -4.82
CA GLU A 80 41.72 0.79 -3.95
C GLU A 80 43.05 0.11 -3.55
N SER A 81 44.07 0.91 -3.31
CA SER A 81 45.37 0.45 -2.84
C SER A 81 45.79 1.12 -1.50
N ASP A 82 45.11 2.16 -1.09
CA ASP A 82 45.31 2.84 0.19
C ASP A 82 44.57 2.10 1.30
N ASP A 83 45.34 1.61 2.28
CA ASP A 83 44.82 0.82 3.38
C ASP A 83 43.81 1.58 4.24
N ALA A 84 43.99 2.89 4.42
CA ALA A 84 43.05 3.72 5.18
C ALA A 84 41.68 3.87 4.44
N VAL A 85 41.72 4.00 3.11
CA VAL A 85 40.53 4.07 2.28
C VAL A 85 39.81 2.72 2.23
N MET A 86 40.54 1.61 2.13
CA MET A 86 39.98 0.26 2.22
C MET A 86 39.27 0.05 3.57
N THR A 87 39.89 0.44 4.67
CA THR A 87 39.29 0.36 6.01
C THR A 87 38.01 1.19 6.11
N SER A 88 38.03 2.41 5.56
CA SER A 88 36.81 3.25 5.52
C SER A 88 35.68 2.61 4.70
N CYS A 89 36.00 1.93 3.60
CA CYS A 89 35.00 1.17 2.82
C CYS A 89 34.38 0.03 3.63
N GLU A 90 35.20 -0.71 4.38
CA GLU A 90 34.72 -1.80 5.25
C GLU A 90 33.81 -1.29 6.36
N GLU A 91 34.17 -0.17 7.01
CA GLU A 91 33.30 0.47 8.02
C GLU A 91 31.96 0.91 7.43
N GLU A 92 31.97 1.47 6.22
CA GLU A 92 30.72 1.84 5.54
C GLU A 92 29.90 0.62 5.11
N ILE A 93 30.53 -0.47 4.69
CA ILE A 93 29.89 -1.75 4.37
C ILE A 93 29.19 -2.31 5.62
N GLN A 94 29.88 -2.39 6.76
CA GLN A 94 29.29 -2.85 8.02
C GLN A 94 28.11 -1.98 8.46
N LYS A 95 28.21 -0.66 8.28
CA LYS A 95 27.10 0.24 8.57
C LYS A 95 25.90 -0.03 7.67
N LEU A 96 26.12 -0.24 6.37
CA LEU A 96 25.05 -0.57 5.42
C LEU A 96 24.41 -1.91 5.74
N GLU A 97 25.18 -2.93 6.16
CA GLU A 97 24.63 -4.22 6.62
C GLU A 97 23.66 -4.04 7.79
N SER A 98 24.08 -3.28 8.80
CA SER A 98 23.18 -2.99 9.94
C SER A 98 21.90 -2.28 9.51
N GLN A 99 22.02 -1.28 8.64
CA GLN A 99 20.86 -0.54 8.11
C GLN A 99 19.93 -1.44 7.30
N ILE A 100 20.48 -2.28 6.43
CA ILE A 100 19.71 -3.26 5.63
C ILE A 100 18.95 -4.22 6.55
N GLN A 101 19.61 -4.72 7.61
CA GLN A 101 18.97 -5.59 8.58
C GLN A 101 17.84 -4.89 9.34
N ASP A 102 18.06 -3.66 9.79
CA ASP A 102 17.06 -2.88 10.54
C ASP A 102 15.85 -2.56 9.65
N THR A 103 16.07 -2.10 8.41
CA THR A 103 15.00 -1.82 7.44
C THR A 103 14.25 -3.10 7.06
N GLY A 104 14.97 -4.22 6.86
CA GLY A 104 14.34 -5.51 6.60
C GLY A 104 13.46 -6.01 7.73
N ALA A 105 13.90 -5.83 8.98
CA ALA A 105 13.10 -6.19 10.16
C ALA A 105 11.85 -5.30 10.29
N ASN A 106 11.95 -4.00 9.96
CA ASN A 106 10.79 -3.12 9.93
C ASN A 106 9.78 -3.52 8.85
N LEU A 107 10.25 -3.82 7.65
CA LEU A 107 9.42 -4.32 6.55
C LEU A 107 8.70 -5.63 6.93
N ASP A 108 9.40 -6.60 7.55
CA ASP A 108 8.78 -7.84 8.04
C ASP A 108 7.71 -7.56 9.10
N ALA A 109 7.95 -6.63 10.02
CA ALA A 109 6.98 -6.23 11.03
C ALA A 109 5.71 -5.62 10.42
N ILE A 110 5.84 -4.74 9.41
CA ILE A 110 4.72 -4.16 8.67
C ILE A 110 3.89 -5.25 7.98
N MET A 111 4.55 -6.16 7.25
CA MET A 111 3.88 -7.25 6.55
C MET A 111 3.23 -8.26 7.50
N SER A 112 3.80 -8.48 8.68
CA SER A 112 3.25 -9.38 9.69
C SER A 112 2.00 -8.82 10.36
N ALA A 113 1.80 -7.50 10.35
CA ALA A 113 0.66 -6.84 10.98
C ALA A 113 -0.61 -6.90 10.14
N ASP A 114 -0.53 -7.14 8.83
CA ASP A 114 -1.67 -7.18 7.91
C ASP A 114 -1.73 -8.51 7.13
N SER A 115 -2.89 -9.17 7.19
CA SER A 115 -3.10 -10.48 6.54
C SER A 115 -3.03 -10.41 5.01
N ASP A 116 -3.33 -9.26 4.41
CA ASP A 116 -3.29 -9.08 2.96
C ASP A 116 -1.83 -8.95 2.46
N ALA A 117 -0.90 -8.59 3.35
CA ALA A 117 0.53 -8.51 3.06
C ALA A 117 1.28 -9.85 3.24
N GLN A 118 0.61 -10.93 3.68
CA GLN A 118 1.25 -12.23 3.96
C GLN A 118 1.98 -12.81 2.75
N LYS A 119 1.40 -12.72 1.56
CA LYS A 119 2.09 -13.17 0.33
C LYS A 119 3.40 -12.40 0.10
N GLY A 120 3.36 -11.07 0.28
CA GLY A 120 4.56 -10.24 0.17
C GLY A 120 5.64 -10.63 1.17
N ARG A 121 5.26 -11.08 2.36
CA ARG A 121 6.19 -11.58 3.36
C ARG A 121 6.90 -12.86 2.90
N ASP A 122 6.16 -13.82 2.35
CA ASP A 122 6.74 -15.06 1.83
C ASP A 122 7.73 -14.76 0.67
N ASP A 123 7.39 -13.82 -0.20
CA ASP A 123 8.25 -13.37 -1.30
C ASP A 123 9.48 -12.59 -0.79
N TYR A 124 9.33 -11.82 0.31
CA TYR A 124 10.44 -11.14 0.97
C TYR A 124 11.40 -12.12 1.64
N ASP A 125 10.93 -13.18 2.29
CA ASP A 125 11.77 -14.21 2.89
C ASP A 125 12.67 -14.88 1.84
N VAL A 126 12.15 -15.09 0.63
CA VAL A 126 12.94 -15.59 -0.52
C VAL A 126 13.98 -14.57 -0.98
N ALA A 127 13.64 -13.28 -1.01
CA ALA A 127 14.58 -12.21 -1.34
C ALA A 127 15.67 -12.09 -0.26
N ASN A 128 15.28 -12.12 1.02
CA ASN A 128 16.23 -12.02 2.12
C ASN A 128 17.21 -13.21 2.16
N THR A 129 16.75 -14.42 1.81
CA THR A 129 17.65 -15.58 1.67
C THR A 129 18.71 -15.33 0.59
N ALA A 130 18.31 -14.80 -0.57
CA ALA A 130 19.25 -14.46 -1.64
C ALA A 130 20.23 -13.32 -1.24
N TRP A 131 19.78 -12.39 -0.39
CA TRP A 131 20.64 -11.36 0.18
C TRP A 131 21.72 -11.97 1.09
N GLU A 132 21.35 -12.88 1.98
CA GLU A 132 22.29 -13.53 2.89
C GLU A 132 23.32 -14.38 2.13
N GLU A 133 22.93 -15.07 1.07
CA GLU A 133 23.83 -15.79 0.17
C GLU A 133 24.83 -14.83 -0.50
N TYR A 134 24.35 -13.72 -1.06
CA TYR A 134 25.20 -12.68 -1.64
C TYR A 134 26.15 -12.07 -0.61
N ARG A 135 25.67 -11.74 0.59
CA ARG A 135 26.49 -11.17 1.67
C ARG A 135 27.62 -12.12 2.10
N ALA A 136 27.30 -13.39 2.28
CA ALA A 136 28.30 -14.41 2.66
C ALA A 136 29.39 -14.56 1.58
N ALA A 137 29.03 -14.55 0.31
CA ALA A 137 30.01 -14.59 -0.80
C ALA A 137 30.83 -13.29 -0.90
N SER A 138 30.30 -12.17 -0.45
CA SER A 138 30.95 -10.86 -0.42
C SER A 138 32.14 -10.80 0.55
N ASP A 139 32.10 -11.52 1.67
CA ASP A 139 33.19 -11.55 2.65
C ASP A 139 34.48 -12.08 2.02
N GLU A 140 34.40 -13.08 1.14
CA GLU A 140 35.57 -13.60 0.42
C GLU A 140 36.15 -12.59 -0.59
N ILE A 141 35.31 -11.76 -1.22
CA ILE A 141 35.74 -10.65 -2.08
C ILE A 141 36.59 -9.65 -1.31
N LEU A 142 36.13 -9.18 -0.17
CA LEU A 142 36.85 -8.23 0.67
C LEU A 142 38.17 -8.81 1.18
N LYS A 143 38.17 -10.07 1.57
CA LYS A 143 39.38 -10.80 2.00
C LYS A 143 40.39 -10.89 0.90
N LEU A 144 40.01 -11.37 -0.30
CA LEU A 144 40.91 -11.46 -1.47
C LEU A 144 41.46 -10.07 -1.85
N SER A 145 40.65 -9.05 -1.78
CA SER A 145 41.06 -7.67 -2.00
C SER A 145 42.13 -7.22 -1.01
N ARG A 146 41.96 -7.50 0.29
CA ARG A 146 42.95 -7.24 1.34
C ARG A 146 44.26 -8.00 1.14
N GLU A 147 44.18 -9.21 0.62
CA GLU A 147 45.38 -10.04 0.30
C GLU A 147 46.11 -9.57 -0.97
N GLY A 148 45.66 -8.53 -1.64
CA GLY A 148 46.25 -8.05 -2.90
C GLY A 148 45.91 -8.93 -4.10
N LYS A 149 44.90 -9.80 -4.02
CA LYS A 149 44.45 -10.72 -5.07
C LYS A 149 43.30 -10.11 -5.88
N GLN A 150 43.47 -8.86 -6.37
CA GLN A 150 42.42 -8.10 -7.05
C GLN A 150 41.80 -8.82 -8.24
N GLN A 151 42.60 -9.60 -9.01
CA GLN A 151 42.07 -10.34 -10.17
C GLN A 151 41.13 -11.46 -9.76
N GLU A 152 41.43 -12.17 -8.65
CA GLU A 152 40.61 -13.25 -8.13
C GLU A 152 39.31 -12.66 -7.54
N ALA A 153 39.43 -11.60 -6.74
CA ALA A 153 38.30 -10.87 -6.18
C ALA A 153 37.39 -10.29 -7.29
N ALA A 154 37.96 -9.69 -8.34
CA ALA A 154 37.20 -9.17 -9.47
C ALA A 154 36.46 -10.27 -10.25
N LYS A 155 37.09 -11.43 -10.44
CA LYS A 155 36.46 -12.58 -11.09
C LYS A 155 35.28 -13.10 -10.29
N LEU A 156 35.39 -13.19 -8.97
CA LEU A 156 34.34 -13.60 -8.08
C LEU A 156 33.16 -12.57 -8.10
N MET A 157 33.52 -11.28 -7.99
CA MET A 157 32.56 -10.16 -8.01
C MET A 157 31.75 -10.06 -9.31
N THR A 158 32.31 -10.42 -10.45
CA THR A 158 31.69 -10.35 -11.79
C THR A 158 31.13 -11.68 -12.27
N GLY A 159 31.35 -12.76 -11.54
CA GLY A 159 30.87 -14.10 -11.83
C GLY A 159 29.69 -14.50 -10.95
N GLU A 160 29.88 -15.52 -10.11
CA GLU A 160 28.86 -16.14 -9.29
C GLU A 160 28.17 -15.14 -8.37
N VAL A 161 28.92 -14.28 -7.67
CA VAL A 161 28.39 -13.25 -6.77
C VAL A 161 27.54 -12.19 -7.50
N TYR A 162 27.83 -11.95 -8.79
CA TYR A 162 26.98 -11.08 -9.61
C TYR A 162 25.62 -11.70 -9.88
N GLU A 163 25.56 -12.99 -10.14
CA GLU A 163 24.28 -13.69 -10.38
C GLU A 163 23.42 -13.71 -9.12
N GLU A 164 24.01 -13.94 -7.94
CA GLU A 164 23.32 -13.85 -6.65
C GLU A 164 22.76 -12.46 -6.39
N TYR A 165 23.57 -11.40 -6.58
CA TYR A 165 23.09 -10.02 -6.44
C TYR A 165 21.95 -9.70 -7.40
N THR A 166 22.06 -10.13 -8.66
CA THR A 166 21.03 -9.89 -9.67
C THR A 166 19.72 -10.59 -9.29
N SER A 167 19.81 -11.85 -8.85
CA SER A 167 18.66 -12.61 -8.37
C SER A 167 17.97 -11.91 -7.21
N PHE A 168 18.72 -11.43 -6.22
CA PHE A 168 18.19 -10.65 -5.11
C PHE A 168 17.51 -9.35 -5.57
N ALA A 169 18.19 -8.55 -6.40
CA ALA A 169 17.67 -7.28 -6.91
C ALA A 169 16.39 -7.45 -7.73
N GLU A 170 16.29 -8.50 -8.53
CA GLU A 170 15.07 -8.84 -9.29
C GLU A 170 13.90 -9.21 -8.36
N LYS A 171 14.18 -9.95 -7.28
CA LYS A 171 13.14 -10.30 -6.29
C LYS A 171 12.62 -9.07 -5.56
N LEU A 172 13.50 -8.17 -5.11
CA LEU A 172 13.08 -6.90 -4.49
C LEU A 172 12.25 -6.05 -5.46
N THR A 173 12.69 -5.94 -6.72
CA THR A 173 11.98 -5.18 -7.75
C THR A 173 10.58 -5.78 -8.00
N THR A 174 10.46 -7.10 -8.03
CA THR A 174 9.19 -7.79 -8.20
C THR A 174 8.25 -7.49 -7.04
N LEU A 175 8.74 -7.65 -5.82
CA LEU A 175 7.98 -7.37 -4.59
C LEU A 175 7.53 -5.90 -4.53
N ARG A 176 8.42 -4.96 -4.86
CA ARG A 176 8.07 -3.54 -4.94
C ARG A 176 6.97 -3.26 -5.95
N ASN A 177 7.01 -3.91 -7.12
CA ASN A 177 5.97 -3.74 -8.14
C ASN A 177 4.61 -4.32 -7.70
N GLU A 178 4.61 -5.44 -7.00
CA GLU A 178 3.40 -6.02 -6.40
C GLU A 178 2.80 -5.08 -5.36
N PHE A 179 3.59 -4.55 -4.43
CA PHE A 179 3.13 -3.61 -3.41
C PHE A 179 2.65 -2.28 -4.00
N GLN A 180 3.30 -1.81 -5.07
CA GLN A 180 2.82 -0.63 -5.81
C GLN A 180 1.44 -0.88 -6.43
N ALA A 181 1.21 -2.06 -7.00
CA ALA A 181 -0.09 -2.42 -7.55
C ALA A 181 -1.18 -2.47 -6.48
N GLU A 182 -0.90 -3.04 -5.30
CA GLU A 182 -1.83 -3.07 -4.16
C GLU A 182 -2.13 -1.66 -3.63
N LEU A 183 -1.12 -0.80 -3.51
CA LEU A 183 -1.28 0.60 -3.15
C LEU A 183 -2.20 1.35 -4.14
N ASP A 184 -1.97 1.16 -5.43
CA ASP A 184 -2.76 1.83 -6.47
C ASP A 184 -4.20 1.30 -6.48
N GLN A 185 -4.40 0.00 -6.26
CA GLN A 185 -5.73 -0.59 -6.11
C GLN A 185 -6.47 -0.02 -4.88
N ALA A 186 -5.79 0.11 -3.74
CA ALA A 186 -6.37 0.70 -2.53
C ALA A 186 -6.78 2.17 -2.76
N LYS A 187 -5.94 2.96 -3.44
CA LYS A 187 -6.25 4.34 -3.84
C LYS A 187 -7.45 4.43 -4.77
N ILE A 188 -7.52 3.56 -5.79
CA ILE A 188 -8.66 3.49 -6.72
C ILE A 188 -9.94 3.16 -5.96
N MET A 189 -9.91 2.16 -5.07
CA MET A 189 -11.07 1.79 -4.26
C MET A 189 -11.56 2.95 -3.38
N ALA A 190 -10.66 3.65 -2.69
CA ALA A 190 -11.01 4.81 -1.88
C ALA A 190 -11.68 5.90 -2.71
N ASN A 191 -11.15 6.20 -3.91
CA ASN A 191 -11.72 7.19 -4.83
C ASN A 191 -13.10 6.76 -5.36
N VAL A 192 -13.25 5.50 -5.80
CA VAL A 192 -14.53 4.97 -6.29
C VAL A 192 -15.59 5.02 -5.20
N CYS A 193 -15.28 4.60 -3.98
CA CYS A 193 -16.19 4.71 -2.83
C CYS A 193 -16.62 6.16 -2.59
N THR A 194 -15.69 7.11 -2.64
CA THR A 194 -15.98 8.54 -2.46
C THR A 194 -16.93 9.06 -3.54
N ILE A 195 -16.72 8.70 -4.80
CA ILE A 195 -17.59 9.10 -5.92
C ILE A 195 -18.99 8.49 -5.74
N ILE A 196 -19.09 7.21 -5.41
CA ILE A 196 -20.38 6.51 -5.20
C ILE A 196 -21.16 7.22 -4.09
N ILE A 197 -20.53 7.54 -2.97
CA ILE A 197 -21.18 8.26 -1.86
C ILE A 197 -21.74 9.60 -2.35
N PHE A 198 -20.93 10.37 -3.04
CA PHE A 198 -21.33 11.69 -3.54
C PHE A 198 -22.55 11.59 -4.47
N VAL A 199 -22.53 10.65 -5.42
CA VAL A 199 -23.65 10.41 -6.35
C VAL A 199 -24.92 9.98 -5.58
N VAL A 200 -24.80 9.08 -4.62
CA VAL A 200 -25.95 8.60 -3.81
C VAL A 200 -26.55 9.74 -2.98
N ILE A 201 -25.71 10.56 -2.35
CA ILE A 201 -26.18 11.72 -1.56
C ILE A 201 -26.92 12.73 -2.45
N VAL A 202 -26.35 13.08 -3.61
CA VAL A 202 -26.97 14.01 -4.56
C VAL A 202 -28.30 13.47 -5.10
N ALA A 203 -28.32 12.22 -5.55
CA ALA A 203 -29.53 11.57 -6.08
C ALA A 203 -30.65 11.50 -5.04
N ALA A 204 -30.31 11.16 -3.81
CA ALA A 204 -31.30 11.09 -2.74
C ALA A 204 -31.78 12.48 -2.28
N GLY A 205 -30.91 13.48 -2.26
CA GLY A 205 -31.29 14.88 -2.01
C GLY A 205 -32.30 15.38 -3.08
N LEU A 206 -32.04 15.09 -4.35
CA LEU A 206 -32.98 15.40 -5.43
C LEU A 206 -34.31 14.64 -5.29
N ALA A 207 -34.27 13.36 -4.94
CA ALA A 207 -35.49 12.58 -4.72
C ALA A 207 -36.34 13.14 -3.55
N ILE A 208 -35.71 13.55 -2.45
CA ILE A 208 -36.38 14.19 -1.33
C ILE A 208 -37.01 15.52 -1.77
N ALA A 209 -36.26 16.34 -2.52
CA ALA A 209 -36.78 17.63 -3.04
C ALA A 209 -38.00 17.44 -3.95
N VAL A 210 -37.97 16.47 -4.86
CA VAL A 210 -39.10 16.14 -5.76
C VAL A 210 -40.30 15.66 -4.96
N VAL A 211 -40.12 14.75 -4.00
CA VAL A 211 -41.19 14.26 -3.15
C VAL A 211 -41.82 15.39 -2.32
N THR A 212 -40.97 16.27 -1.79
CA THR A 212 -41.43 17.44 -0.99
C THR A 212 -42.25 18.39 -1.84
N THR A 213 -41.75 18.77 -3.02
CA THR A 213 -42.44 19.71 -3.93
C THR A 213 -43.77 19.13 -4.43
N PHE A 214 -43.79 17.87 -4.82
CA PHE A 214 -45.01 17.20 -5.27
C PHE A 214 -46.06 17.11 -4.13
N PHE A 215 -45.62 16.87 -2.92
CA PHE A 215 -46.52 16.76 -1.76
C PHE A 215 -47.09 18.15 -1.37
N MET A 216 -46.25 19.19 -1.38
CA MET A 216 -46.69 20.56 -1.14
C MET A 216 -47.72 21.02 -2.17
N PHE A 217 -47.46 20.73 -3.47
CA PHE A 217 -48.37 21.06 -4.55
C PHE A 217 -49.78 20.41 -4.36
N LYS A 218 -49.79 19.11 -3.96
CA LYS A 218 -51.05 18.39 -3.68
C LYS A 218 -51.81 18.84 -2.40
N ILE A 219 -51.13 19.48 -1.46
CA ILE A 219 -51.78 20.02 -0.25
C ILE A 219 -52.34 21.41 -0.53
N ILE A 220 -51.62 22.24 -1.33
CA ILE A 220 -51.99 23.62 -1.60
C ILE A 220 -53.09 23.73 -2.68
N CYS A 221 -53.12 22.79 -3.65
CA CYS A 221 -54.11 22.78 -4.74
C CYS A 221 -55.38 21.98 -4.44
N ILE A 222 -55.65 21.58 -3.18
CA ILE A 222 -56.90 21.02 -2.66
C ILE A 222 -57.46 21.97 -1.62
#